data_81f3e5f7efcb4cb2a1cbbf000ffbd379
#
_entry.id   81f3e5f7efcb4cb2a1cbbf000ffbd379
#
_cell.length_a   1.000
_cell.length_b   1.000
_cell.length_c   1.000
_cell.angle_alpha   90.00
_cell.angle_beta   90.00
_cell.angle_gamma   90.00
#
_symmetry.space_group_name_H-M   'P 1'
#
loop_
_entity.id
_entity.type
_entity.pdbx_description
1 polymer ?
#
loop_
_entity_poly.entity_id
_entity_poly.type
_entity_poly.pdbx_seq_one_letter_code
_entity_poly.pdbx_strand_id
1 'polypeptide(L)'
;QRARTHEGKLQVELAQLRHLATRLVRGWTHLERQKGGIGLRGPGETQLETDRRLLRNRIVQIQSRLERVEKQREQGRQSRIKADVPTVSLVGYTNAGKSTLFNRITEARVYAADQLFATLDPTLRRIDVADGGETVLADTVGFIRHLPHDLVAAFKATLQETRQATLLLHVIDAADVRVQENIEAVNTVLEEIDAHEIPTLLVMNKIDMLEDFEPRIDRDEENKPIRVWLSAQTGAGIPQLFQALTERLSGEVAQHTLRLPPQEGRLRSRFYQLQAIEKEWMEEDGSVSLQV
;
A
#
# COMPACT_ATOMS: atom_id res chain seq x y z
N GLN A 1 13.55 5.85 17.14
CA GLN A 1 13.10 4.59 16.49
C GLN A 1 11.64 4.77 16.08
N ARG A 2 11.36 4.87 14.76
CA ARG A 2 10.01 5.15 14.21
C ARG A 2 9.19 3.89 13.94
N ALA A 3 9.85 2.73 13.77
CA ALA A 3 9.19 1.46 13.56
C ALA A 3 8.37 1.05 14.79
N ARG A 4 7.06 0.88 14.63
CA ARG A 4 6.13 0.50 15.69
C ARG A 4 5.77 -0.98 15.65
N THR A 5 5.68 -1.55 14.46
CA THR A 5 5.37 -2.96 14.29
C THR A 5 6.58 -3.85 14.60
N HIS A 6 6.31 -5.11 14.89
CA HIS A 6 7.38 -6.09 15.10
C HIS A 6 8.24 -6.26 13.86
N GLU A 7 7.64 -6.23 12.67
CA GLU A 7 8.33 -6.33 11.39
C GLU A 7 9.24 -5.14 11.11
N GLY A 8 8.71 -3.90 11.22
CA GLY A 8 9.52 -2.71 11.00
C GLY A 8 10.69 -2.60 11.97
N LYS A 9 10.53 -3.05 13.22
CA LYS A 9 11.64 -3.14 14.18
C LYS A 9 12.71 -4.12 13.70
N LEU A 10 12.31 -5.29 13.19
CA LEU A 10 13.24 -6.28 12.63
C LEU A 10 13.95 -5.76 11.38
N GLN A 11 13.25 -5.04 10.49
CA GLN A 11 13.83 -4.45 9.29
C GLN A 11 14.87 -3.38 9.65
N VAL A 12 14.57 -2.49 10.60
CA VAL A 12 15.51 -1.48 11.08
C VAL A 12 16.72 -2.15 11.75
N GLU A 13 16.50 -3.17 12.59
CA GLU A 13 17.58 -3.92 13.24
C GLU A 13 18.48 -4.61 12.19
N LEU A 14 17.89 -5.21 11.15
CA LEU A 14 18.62 -5.84 10.06
C LEU A 14 19.49 -4.83 9.31
N ALA A 15 18.95 -3.66 8.96
CA ALA A 15 19.69 -2.58 8.31
C ALA A 15 20.87 -2.09 9.17
N GLN A 16 20.64 -1.89 10.47
CA GLN A 16 21.70 -1.49 11.41
C GLN A 16 22.80 -2.55 11.52
N LEU A 17 22.46 -3.84 11.64
CA LEU A 17 23.44 -4.91 11.74
C LEU A 17 24.25 -5.07 10.46
N ARG A 18 23.64 -4.94 9.29
CA ARG A 18 24.36 -4.92 8.00
C ARG A 18 25.35 -3.76 7.91
N HIS A 19 24.92 -2.57 8.30
CA HIS A 19 25.80 -1.40 8.35
C HIS A 19 26.94 -1.59 9.37
N LEU A 20 26.69 -2.16 10.55
CA LEU A 20 27.72 -2.48 11.52
C LEU A 20 28.70 -3.52 11.01
N ALA A 21 28.21 -4.56 10.28
CA ALA A 21 29.06 -5.59 9.69
C ALA A 21 30.07 -5.00 8.68
N THR A 22 29.63 -4.01 7.87
CA THR A 22 30.55 -3.33 6.93
C THR A 22 31.58 -2.45 7.63
N ARG A 23 31.21 -1.81 8.73
CA ARG A 23 32.14 -0.97 9.53
C ARG A 23 33.14 -1.78 10.31
N LEU A 24 32.77 -2.94 10.84
CA LEU A 24 33.70 -3.87 11.52
C LEU A 24 34.81 -4.32 10.58
N VAL A 25 34.55 -4.51 9.29
CA VAL A 25 35.58 -4.85 8.30
C VAL A 25 36.54 -3.70 8.08
N ARG A 26 36.05 -2.44 8.01
CA ARG A 26 36.89 -1.27 7.73
C ARG A 26 37.66 -0.74 8.94
N GLY A 27 37.10 -0.87 10.14
CA GLY A 27 37.75 -0.35 11.37
C GLY A 27 38.99 -1.12 11.79
N TRP A 28 39.08 -2.40 11.45
CA TRP A 28 40.19 -3.26 11.88
C TRP A 28 41.37 -3.32 10.88
N THR A 29 41.16 -3.04 9.62
CA THR A 29 42.28 -2.91 8.66
C THR A 29 43.27 -1.78 9.03
N HIS A 30 42.80 -0.82 9.84
CA HIS A 30 43.67 0.25 10.37
C HIS A 30 44.51 -0.21 11.58
N LEU A 31 44.04 -1.17 12.39
CA LEU A 31 44.73 -1.69 13.57
C LEU A 31 45.77 -2.78 13.20
N GLU A 32 45.55 -3.55 12.13
CA GLU A 32 46.51 -4.52 11.60
C GLU A 32 47.82 -3.85 11.10
N ARG A 33 47.73 -2.59 10.63
CA ARG A 33 48.90 -1.83 10.16
C ARG A 33 49.79 -1.27 11.29
N GLN A 34 49.31 -1.24 12.53
CA GLN A 34 50.06 -0.69 13.67
C GLN A 34 50.91 -1.71 14.45
N LYS A 35 50.74 -3.01 14.19
CA LYS A 35 51.58 -4.07 14.84
C LYS A 35 52.26 -4.92 13.78
N GLY A 36 53.43 -4.48 13.32
CA GLY A 36 54.37 -5.31 12.57
C GLY A 36 54.87 -6.46 13.45
N GLY A 37 54.30 -7.67 13.26
CA GLY A 37 54.72 -8.89 13.92
C GLY A 37 54.23 -10.10 13.14
N ILE A 38 55.17 -10.81 12.51
CA ILE A 38 54.93 -12.05 11.78
C ILE A 38 54.47 -13.11 12.77
N GLY A 39 53.23 -13.64 12.64
CA GLY A 39 52.87 -14.99 13.04
C GLY A 39 52.21 -15.23 14.37
N LEU A 40 51.71 -14.21 15.12
CA LEU A 40 50.93 -14.47 16.34
C LEU A 40 49.50 -13.98 16.18
N ARG A 41 48.54 -14.89 16.05
CA ARG A 41 47.09 -14.61 16.25
C ARG A 41 46.88 -14.06 17.65
N GLY A 42 46.77 -12.74 17.76
CA GLY A 42 46.52 -12.07 19.05
C GLY A 42 45.09 -12.32 19.56
N PRO A 43 44.84 -12.21 20.88
CA PRO A 43 43.50 -12.38 21.46
C PRO A 43 42.44 -11.47 20.85
N GLY A 44 42.81 -10.37 20.18
CA GLY A 44 41.90 -9.49 19.45
C GLY A 44 41.34 -10.07 18.14
N GLU A 45 42.10 -10.94 17.45
CA GLU A 45 41.63 -11.61 16.22
C GLU A 45 40.51 -12.62 16.51
N THR A 46 40.62 -13.39 17.59
CA THR A 46 39.60 -14.34 18.03
C THR A 46 38.33 -13.65 18.49
N GLN A 47 38.45 -12.49 19.09
CA GLN A 47 37.29 -11.68 19.55
C GLN A 47 36.53 -11.10 18.34
N LEU A 48 37.26 -10.55 17.36
CA LEU A 48 36.65 -10.04 16.11
C LEU A 48 35.91 -11.15 15.35
N GLU A 49 36.51 -12.33 15.26
CA GLU A 49 35.91 -13.48 14.55
C GLU A 49 34.65 -13.96 15.26
N THR A 50 34.66 -13.92 16.59
CA THR A 50 33.50 -14.22 17.44
C THR A 50 32.39 -13.18 17.23
N ASP A 51 32.72 -11.89 17.24
CA ASP A 51 31.76 -10.81 17.03
C ASP A 51 31.15 -10.86 15.61
N ARG A 52 31.96 -11.13 14.59
CA ARG A 52 31.47 -11.38 13.23
C ARG A 52 30.52 -12.56 13.14
N ARG A 53 30.81 -13.64 13.84
CA ARG A 53 29.94 -14.82 13.88
C ARG A 53 28.62 -14.53 14.59
N LEU A 54 28.65 -13.83 15.69
CA LEU A 54 27.45 -13.41 16.43
C LEU A 54 26.56 -12.49 15.58
N LEU A 55 27.16 -11.52 14.89
CA LEU A 55 26.45 -10.62 13.98
C LEU A 55 25.81 -11.40 12.83
N ARG A 56 26.54 -12.31 12.17
CA ARG A 56 25.99 -13.15 11.11
C ARG A 56 24.83 -14.00 11.60
N ASN A 57 24.98 -14.65 12.77
CA ASN A 57 23.92 -15.45 13.35
C ASN A 57 22.68 -14.60 13.68
N ARG A 58 22.87 -13.39 14.17
CA ARG A 58 21.77 -12.46 14.44
C ARG A 58 21.06 -12.03 13.16
N ILE A 59 21.81 -11.73 12.11
CA ILE A 59 21.27 -11.40 10.78
C ILE A 59 20.41 -12.55 10.25
N VAL A 60 20.91 -13.78 10.29
CA VAL A 60 20.18 -14.99 9.84
C VAL A 60 18.89 -15.19 10.65
N GLN A 61 18.95 -15.03 11.97
CA GLN A 61 17.77 -15.13 12.82
C GLN A 61 16.69 -14.09 12.48
N ILE A 62 17.11 -12.84 12.23
CA ILE A 62 16.18 -11.77 11.84
C ILE A 62 15.57 -12.06 10.47
N GLN A 63 16.39 -12.48 9.49
CA GLN A 63 15.91 -12.85 8.16
C GLN A 63 14.86 -13.96 8.23
N SER A 64 15.12 -15.03 9.00
CA SER A 64 14.16 -16.11 9.19
C SER A 64 12.84 -15.66 9.84
N ARG A 65 12.89 -14.68 10.77
CA ARG A 65 11.69 -14.09 11.35
C ARG A 65 10.92 -13.25 10.33
N LEU A 66 11.60 -12.45 9.53
CA LEU A 66 10.99 -11.65 8.46
C LEU A 66 10.32 -12.53 7.40
N GLU A 67 10.95 -13.63 7.00
CA GLU A 67 10.35 -14.62 6.08
C GLU A 67 9.04 -15.23 6.62
N ARG A 68 8.97 -15.49 7.93
CA ARG A 68 7.73 -15.98 8.55
C ARG A 68 6.61 -14.95 8.50
N VAL A 69 6.94 -13.68 8.79
CA VAL A 69 5.97 -12.57 8.72
C VAL A 69 5.51 -12.38 7.28
N GLU A 70 6.43 -12.44 6.31
CA GLU A 70 6.11 -12.35 4.88
C GLU A 70 5.14 -13.46 4.44
N LYS A 71 5.38 -14.72 4.86
CA LYS A 71 4.48 -15.85 4.60
C LYS A 71 3.08 -15.66 5.22
N GLN A 72 3.00 -15.14 6.46
CA GLN A 72 1.71 -14.87 7.09
C GLN A 72 0.93 -13.76 6.35
N ARG A 73 1.61 -12.71 5.89
CA ARG A 73 1.00 -11.65 5.08
C ARG A 73 0.50 -12.18 3.75
N GLU A 74 1.31 -13.01 3.09
CA GLU A 74 0.92 -13.65 1.83
C GLU A 74 -0.34 -14.51 1.99
N GLN A 75 -0.43 -15.31 3.06
CA GLN A 75 -1.63 -16.09 3.36
C GLN A 75 -2.86 -15.20 3.60
N GLY A 76 -2.72 -14.12 4.37
CA GLY A 76 -3.79 -13.16 4.60
C GLY A 76 -4.25 -12.47 3.30
N ARG A 77 -3.30 -12.19 2.39
CA ARG A 77 -3.55 -11.61 1.09
C ARG A 77 -4.29 -12.57 0.17
N GLN A 78 -3.83 -13.82 0.07
CA GLN A 78 -4.54 -14.84 -0.71
C GLN A 78 -5.97 -15.07 -0.21
N SER A 79 -6.20 -14.94 1.09
CA SER A 79 -7.55 -15.00 1.65
C SER A 79 -8.42 -13.82 1.19
N ARG A 80 -7.86 -12.59 1.09
CA ARG A 80 -8.58 -11.42 0.55
C ARG A 80 -8.92 -11.61 -0.94
N ILE A 81 -7.95 -12.06 -1.74
CA ILE A 81 -8.17 -12.34 -3.16
C ILE A 81 -9.27 -13.40 -3.35
N LYS A 82 -9.24 -14.47 -2.56
CA LYS A 82 -10.29 -15.51 -2.60
C LYS A 82 -11.66 -15.02 -2.17
N ALA A 83 -11.72 -14.02 -1.30
CA ALA A 83 -12.95 -13.39 -0.82
C ALA A 83 -13.38 -12.21 -1.70
N ASP A 84 -12.68 -11.94 -2.79
CA ASP A 84 -12.89 -10.82 -3.71
C ASP A 84 -12.97 -9.45 -3.02
N VAL A 85 -12.18 -9.28 -1.95
CA VAL A 85 -12.13 -8.02 -1.19
C VAL A 85 -11.11 -7.09 -1.84
N PRO A 86 -11.53 -5.97 -2.45
CA PRO A 86 -10.62 -5.03 -3.08
C PRO A 86 -9.68 -4.38 -2.07
N THR A 87 -8.45 -4.10 -2.51
CA THR A 87 -7.44 -3.40 -1.71
C THR A 87 -7.12 -2.06 -2.35
N VAL A 88 -7.31 -0.98 -1.59
CA VAL A 88 -6.99 0.40 -2.00
C VAL A 88 -5.73 0.85 -1.27
N SER A 89 -4.69 1.23 -2.00
CA SER A 89 -3.42 1.66 -1.41
C SER A 89 -3.20 3.16 -1.56
N LEU A 90 -2.88 3.83 -0.44
CA LEU A 90 -2.51 5.25 -0.45
C LEU A 90 -1.05 5.38 -0.90
N VAL A 91 -0.81 6.07 -2.01
CA VAL A 91 0.52 6.41 -2.50
C VAL A 91 0.66 7.92 -2.60
N GLY A 92 1.88 8.42 -2.68
CA GLY A 92 2.09 9.86 -2.84
C GLY A 92 3.37 10.33 -2.15
N TYR A 93 3.77 11.55 -2.45
CA TYR A 93 4.98 12.14 -1.91
C TYR A 93 4.92 12.26 -0.38
N THR A 94 6.08 12.35 0.27
CA THR A 94 6.11 12.59 1.73
C THR A 94 5.40 13.89 2.06
N ASN A 95 4.70 13.92 3.20
CA ASN A 95 3.92 15.07 3.69
C ASN A 95 2.70 15.48 2.81
N ALA A 96 2.29 14.68 1.84
CA ALA A 96 1.06 14.91 1.09
C ALA A 96 -0.22 14.71 1.92
N GLY A 97 -0.11 14.15 3.13
CA GLY A 97 -1.23 13.95 4.04
C GLY A 97 -1.87 12.55 4.00
N LYS A 98 -1.16 11.51 3.48
CA LYS A 98 -1.66 10.13 3.40
C LYS A 98 -2.16 9.58 4.73
N SER A 99 -1.32 9.61 5.77
CA SER A 99 -1.69 9.08 7.09
C SER A 99 -2.78 9.93 7.77
N THR A 100 -2.87 11.22 7.48
CA THR A 100 -3.98 12.08 7.92
C THR A 100 -5.28 11.63 7.27
N LEU A 101 -5.26 11.41 5.95
CA LEU A 101 -6.40 10.92 5.19
C LEU A 101 -6.82 9.52 5.67
N PHE A 102 -5.85 8.62 5.85
CA PHE A 102 -6.09 7.28 6.40
C PHE A 102 -6.81 7.34 7.75
N ASN A 103 -6.32 8.15 8.68
CA ASN A 103 -6.93 8.32 10.00
C ASN A 103 -8.35 8.89 9.91
N ARG A 104 -8.58 9.82 8.97
CA ARG A 104 -9.89 10.43 8.76
C ARG A 104 -10.92 9.41 8.24
N ILE A 105 -10.52 8.57 7.31
CA ILE A 105 -11.40 7.55 6.69
C ILE A 105 -11.67 6.39 7.65
N THR A 106 -10.64 5.95 8.40
CA THR A 106 -10.70 4.71 9.20
C THR A 106 -10.98 4.96 10.68
N GLU A 107 -11.11 6.21 11.11
CA GLU A 107 -11.18 6.62 12.52
C GLU A 107 -10.00 6.07 13.36
N ALA A 108 -8.93 5.67 12.70
CA ALA A 108 -7.74 5.13 13.34
C ALA A 108 -6.87 6.26 13.89
N ARG A 109 -6.00 5.93 14.85
CA ARG A 109 -5.01 6.85 15.40
C ARG A 109 -3.61 6.44 14.96
N VAL A 110 -3.38 6.38 13.67
CA VAL A 110 -2.03 6.18 13.13
C VAL A 110 -1.24 7.48 13.29
N TYR A 111 0.04 7.36 13.59
CA TYR A 111 0.92 8.52 13.76
C TYR A 111 1.05 9.28 12.43
N ALA A 112 0.48 10.46 12.39
CA ALA A 112 0.66 11.41 11.29
C ALA A 112 1.53 12.57 11.80
N ALA A 113 2.61 12.89 11.11
CA ALA A 113 3.49 13.99 11.44
C ALA A 113 4.09 14.61 10.18
N ASP A 114 4.40 15.89 10.26
CA ASP A 114 5.11 16.67 9.24
C ASP A 114 6.59 16.27 9.18
N GLN A 115 6.86 15.00 8.93
CA GLN A 115 8.22 14.45 8.87
C GLN A 115 8.33 13.44 7.73
N LEU A 116 9.52 13.41 7.10
CA LEU A 116 9.84 12.40 6.11
C LEU A 116 9.69 10.99 6.70
N PHE A 117 9.00 10.10 5.99
CA PHE A 117 8.77 8.72 6.40
C PHE A 117 8.06 8.60 7.76
N ALA A 118 6.98 9.34 7.97
CA ALA A 118 6.16 9.23 9.18
C ALA A 118 5.61 7.79 9.32
N THR A 119 5.21 7.17 8.22
CA THR A 119 4.80 5.77 8.13
C THR A 119 5.96 4.93 7.57
N LEU A 120 6.39 3.91 8.31
CA LEU A 120 7.39 2.92 7.88
C LEU A 120 6.75 1.55 7.62
N ASP A 121 5.69 1.23 8.34
CA ASP A 121 4.99 -0.04 8.29
C ASP A 121 3.62 0.14 7.64
N PRO A 122 3.22 -0.72 6.69
CA PRO A 122 1.89 -0.63 6.12
C PRO A 122 0.84 -0.90 7.19
N THR A 123 -0.14 -0.02 7.28
CA THR A 123 -1.30 -0.19 8.16
C THR A 123 -2.52 -0.52 7.31
N LEU A 124 -3.14 -1.67 7.56
CA LEU A 124 -4.33 -2.12 6.84
C LEU A 124 -5.56 -1.92 7.73
N ARG A 125 -6.65 -1.39 7.17
CA ARG A 125 -7.95 -1.26 7.82
C ARG A 125 -9.06 -1.59 6.83
N ARG A 126 -10.11 -2.22 7.34
CA ARG A 126 -11.33 -2.43 6.58
C ARG A 126 -12.17 -1.16 6.64
N ILE A 127 -12.74 -0.80 5.53
CA ILE A 127 -13.70 0.28 5.37
C ILE A 127 -14.88 -0.24 4.57
N ASP A 128 -16.06 0.27 4.84
CA ASP A 128 -17.24 0.03 4.03
C ASP A 128 -17.34 1.14 2.98
N VAL A 129 -17.26 0.74 1.72
CA VAL A 129 -17.55 1.59 0.58
C VAL A 129 -18.94 1.20 0.10
N ALA A 130 -19.92 2.13 0.17
CA ALA A 130 -21.30 1.85 -0.26
C ALA A 130 -21.26 1.15 -1.62
N ASP A 131 -22.18 0.31 -1.98
CA ASP A 131 -22.25 -0.49 -3.21
C ASP A 131 -20.94 -1.20 -3.66
N GLY A 132 -19.77 -0.74 -3.20
CA GLY A 132 -18.45 -1.36 -3.41
C GLY A 132 -18.11 -2.43 -2.37
N GLY A 133 -18.92 -2.58 -1.33
CA GLY A 133 -18.74 -3.57 -0.28
C GLY A 133 -17.54 -3.33 0.65
N GLU A 134 -17.15 -4.40 1.35
CA GLU A 134 -15.99 -4.37 2.26
C GLU A 134 -14.69 -4.20 1.46
N THR A 135 -13.94 -3.14 1.76
CA THR A 135 -12.69 -2.78 1.09
C THR A 135 -11.57 -2.64 2.11
N VAL A 136 -10.35 -3.03 1.76
CA VAL A 136 -9.17 -2.84 2.61
C VAL A 136 -8.41 -1.60 2.17
N LEU A 137 -8.29 -0.62 3.07
CA LEU A 137 -7.45 0.56 2.88
C LEU A 137 -6.07 0.32 3.48
N ALA A 138 -5.02 0.62 2.71
CA ALA A 138 -3.62 0.49 3.11
C ALA A 138 -2.94 1.87 3.17
N ASP A 139 -2.41 2.27 4.34
CA ASP A 139 -1.48 3.40 4.45
C ASP A 139 -0.07 2.92 4.16
N THR A 140 0.63 3.60 3.27
CA THR A 140 1.98 3.23 2.85
C THR A 140 3.01 4.30 3.13
N VAL A 141 4.28 3.96 2.94
CA VAL A 141 5.39 4.89 3.07
C VAL A 141 5.27 6.05 2.07
N GLY A 142 5.64 7.26 2.52
CA GLY A 142 5.76 8.41 1.60
C GLY A 142 6.94 8.25 0.64
N PHE A 143 6.68 8.45 -0.64
CA PHE A 143 7.73 8.42 -1.66
C PHE A 143 8.56 9.70 -1.63
N ILE A 144 9.81 9.58 -2.00
CA ILE A 144 10.75 10.68 -2.20
C ILE A 144 11.44 10.50 -3.55
N ARG A 145 11.96 11.59 -4.11
CA ARG A 145 12.85 11.50 -5.28
C ARG A 145 14.07 10.62 -4.94
N HIS A 146 14.39 9.70 -5.84
CA HIS A 146 15.51 8.77 -5.69
C HIS A 146 15.48 8.03 -4.36
N LEU A 147 14.57 7.03 -4.25
CA LEU A 147 14.52 6.16 -3.08
C LEU A 147 15.84 5.37 -3.00
N PRO A 148 16.69 5.57 -1.96
CA PRO A 148 17.95 4.85 -1.86
C PRO A 148 17.70 3.34 -1.85
N HIS A 149 18.51 2.56 -2.58
CA HIS A 149 18.37 1.11 -2.65
C HIS A 149 18.35 0.42 -1.28
N ASP A 150 19.10 0.96 -0.32
CA ASP A 150 19.09 0.45 1.07
C ASP A 150 17.72 0.64 1.75
N LEU A 151 16.96 1.68 1.38
CA LEU A 151 15.61 1.93 1.90
C LEU A 151 14.54 1.12 1.16
N VAL A 152 14.75 0.77 -0.10
CA VAL A 152 13.85 -0.14 -0.85
C VAL A 152 13.70 -1.46 -0.10
N ALA A 153 14.81 -2.02 0.39
CA ALA A 153 14.79 -3.25 1.18
C ALA A 153 14.02 -3.08 2.52
N ALA A 154 14.10 -1.90 3.14
CA ALA A 154 13.38 -1.58 4.37
C ALA A 154 11.87 -1.35 4.14
N PHE A 155 11.48 -0.91 2.93
CA PHE A 155 10.10 -0.63 2.55
C PHE A 155 9.45 -1.75 1.72
N LYS A 156 10.14 -2.88 1.56
CA LYS A 156 9.68 -4.00 0.73
C LYS A 156 8.21 -4.39 1.01
N ALA A 157 7.83 -4.41 2.29
CA ALA A 157 6.48 -4.78 2.69
C ALA A 157 5.42 -3.74 2.27
N THR A 158 5.70 -2.45 2.40
CA THR A 158 4.81 -1.36 1.98
C THR A 158 4.70 -1.28 0.46
N LEU A 159 5.81 -1.43 -0.24
CA LEU A 159 5.85 -1.45 -1.71
C LEU A 159 5.11 -2.67 -2.27
N GLN A 160 5.13 -3.79 -1.57
CA GLN A 160 4.44 -5.01 -1.98
C GLN A 160 2.91 -4.88 -1.84
N GLU A 161 2.40 -4.21 -0.81
CA GLU A 161 0.96 -3.89 -0.69
C GLU A 161 0.52 -2.94 -1.81
N THR A 162 1.37 -2.00 -2.23
CA THR A 162 1.11 -1.10 -3.37
C THR A 162 1.01 -1.87 -4.68
N ARG A 163 1.96 -2.77 -4.98
CA ARG A 163 1.97 -3.58 -6.21
C ARG A 163 0.74 -4.48 -6.41
N GLN A 164 0.04 -4.79 -5.35
CA GLN A 164 -1.07 -5.74 -5.35
C GLN A 164 -2.41 -5.08 -5.02
N ALA A 165 -2.42 -3.76 -5.02
CA ALA A 165 -3.65 -3.01 -4.84
C ALA A 165 -4.55 -3.14 -6.08
N THR A 166 -5.85 -3.12 -5.86
CA THR A 166 -6.87 -3.04 -6.90
C THR A 166 -6.96 -1.61 -7.44
N LEU A 167 -6.73 -0.62 -6.57
CA LEU A 167 -6.78 0.80 -6.89
C LEU A 167 -5.72 1.56 -6.07
N LEU A 168 -5.03 2.50 -6.69
CA LEU A 168 -4.15 3.45 -6.01
C LEU A 168 -4.87 4.78 -5.77
N LEU A 169 -4.78 5.29 -4.54
CA LEU A 169 -5.12 6.68 -4.22
C LEU A 169 -3.82 7.48 -4.17
N HIS A 170 -3.53 8.20 -5.23
CA HIS A 170 -2.36 9.07 -5.28
C HIS A 170 -2.66 10.39 -4.60
N VAL A 171 -2.25 10.51 -3.34
CA VAL A 171 -2.47 11.68 -2.50
C VAL A 171 -1.41 12.75 -2.80
N ILE A 172 -1.86 13.93 -3.17
CA ILE A 172 -1.07 15.05 -3.64
C ILE A 172 -1.38 16.26 -2.75
N ASP A 173 -0.36 16.99 -2.33
CA ASP A 173 -0.53 18.28 -1.69
C ASP A 173 -0.91 19.32 -2.75
N ALA A 174 -2.17 19.73 -2.78
CA ALA A 174 -2.67 20.68 -3.77
C ALA A 174 -2.13 22.11 -3.58
N ALA A 175 -1.60 22.44 -2.40
CA ALA A 175 -1.03 23.74 -2.07
C ALA A 175 0.51 23.81 -2.32
N ASP A 176 1.17 22.69 -2.65
CA ASP A 176 2.61 22.70 -2.96
C ASP A 176 2.83 23.31 -4.35
N VAL A 177 3.77 24.23 -4.48
CA VAL A 177 4.16 24.84 -5.77
C VAL A 177 4.77 23.83 -6.75
N ARG A 178 5.20 22.67 -6.27
CA ARG A 178 5.84 21.60 -7.06
C ARG A 178 4.91 20.40 -7.29
N VAL A 179 3.60 20.65 -7.38
CA VAL A 179 2.59 19.58 -7.58
C VAL A 179 3.00 18.64 -8.71
N GLN A 180 3.31 19.18 -9.89
CA GLN A 180 3.63 18.37 -11.07
C GLN A 180 4.90 17.53 -10.87
N GLU A 181 5.95 18.13 -10.30
CA GLU A 181 7.20 17.44 -10.02
C GLU A 181 7.02 16.30 -8.99
N ASN A 182 6.15 16.51 -8.01
CA ASN A 182 5.86 15.50 -7.00
C ASN A 182 5.06 14.32 -7.60
N ILE A 183 4.14 14.60 -8.54
CA ILE A 183 3.43 13.57 -9.29
C ILE A 183 4.41 12.73 -10.11
N GLU A 184 5.29 13.37 -10.88
CA GLU A 184 6.29 12.68 -11.71
C GLU A 184 7.24 11.83 -10.86
N ALA A 185 7.69 12.35 -9.71
CA ALA A 185 8.53 11.60 -8.79
C ALA A 185 7.84 10.33 -8.24
N VAL A 186 6.55 10.40 -7.96
CA VAL A 186 5.76 9.24 -7.51
C VAL A 186 5.57 8.25 -8.66
N ASN A 187 5.26 8.71 -9.86
CA ASN A 187 5.11 7.86 -11.04
C ASN A 187 6.40 7.09 -11.35
N THR A 188 7.56 7.75 -11.28
CA THR A 188 8.87 7.09 -11.43
C THR A 188 9.05 5.94 -10.42
N VAL A 189 8.68 6.16 -9.15
CA VAL A 189 8.76 5.10 -8.14
C VAL A 189 7.76 3.97 -8.43
N LEU A 190 6.54 4.29 -8.90
CA LEU A 190 5.55 3.28 -9.29
C LEU A 190 6.03 2.43 -10.48
N GLU A 191 6.76 3.02 -11.44
CA GLU A 191 7.43 2.30 -12.51
C GLU A 191 8.53 1.37 -11.98
N GLU A 192 9.41 1.88 -11.09
CA GLU A 192 10.50 1.09 -10.47
C GLU A 192 10.00 -0.14 -9.70
N ILE A 193 8.77 -0.09 -9.17
CA ILE A 193 8.17 -1.20 -8.43
C ILE A 193 7.14 -1.99 -9.26
N ASP A 194 7.05 -1.81 -10.58
CA ASP A 194 6.07 -2.45 -11.47
C ASP A 194 4.60 -2.27 -11.01
N ALA A 195 4.23 -1.07 -10.56
CA ALA A 195 2.88 -0.73 -10.08
C ALA A 195 2.20 0.34 -10.95
N HIS A 196 2.80 0.75 -12.06
CA HIS A 196 2.32 1.83 -12.93
C HIS A 196 1.04 1.45 -13.73
N GLU A 197 0.78 0.15 -13.93
CA GLU A 197 -0.42 -0.33 -14.61
C GLU A 197 -1.67 -0.36 -13.71
N ILE A 198 -1.50 -0.19 -12.40
CA ILE A 198 -2.62 -0.25 -11.45
C ILE A 198 -3.49 1.01 -11.63
N PRO A 199 -4.83 0.84 -11.75
CA PRO A 199 -5.73 1.99 -11.82
C PRO A 199 -5.47 2.98 -10.70
N THR A 200 -5.37 4.27 -11.04
CA THR A 200 -5.04 5.32 -10.08
C THR A 200 -6.12 6.40 -10.05
N LEU A 201 -6.53 6.82 -8.85
CA LEU A 201 -7.37 7.98 -8.59
C LEU A 201 -6.51 9.05 -7.90
N LEU A 202 -6.44 10.23 -8.49
CA LEU A 202 -5.71 11.36 -7.90
C LEU A 202 -6.53 11.98 -6.77
N VAL A 203 -5.89 12.22 -5.62
CA VAL A 203 -6.51 12.87 -4.46
C VAL A 203 -5.76 14.16 -4.17
N MET A 204 -6.32 15.28 -4.60
CA MET A 204 -5.81 16.64 -4.36
C MET A 204 -6.18 17.04 -2.95
N ASN A 205 -5.26 16.83 -2.04
CA ASN A 205 -5.45 17.09 -0.61
C ASN A 205 -5.01 18.51 -0.22
N LYS A 206 -5.42 18.96 0.97
CA LYS A 206 -5.11 20.26 1.56
C LYS A 206 -5.78 21.43 0.84
N ILE A 207 -7.00 21.23 0.30
CA ILE A 207 -7.76 22.32 -0.31
C ILE A 207 -8.11 23.42 0.69
N ASP A 208 -8.08 23.13 1.99
CA ASP A 208 -8.23 24.12 3.07
C ASP A 208 -7.11 25.18 3.09
N MET A 209 -6.01 24.96 2.38
CA MET A 209 -4.93 25.92 2.20
C MET A 209 -5.07 26.75 0.91
N LEU A 210 -6.06 26.47 0.07
CA LEU A 210 -6.36 27.19 -1.16
C LEU A 210 -7.49 28.18 -0.90
N GLU A 211 -7.40 29.37 -1.49
CA GLU A 211 -8.45 30.39 -1.37
C GLU A 211 -9.71 29.97 -2.15
N ASP A 212 -10.86 30.03 -1.50
CA ASP A 212 -12.19 29.79 -2.08
C ASP A 212 -12.34 28.49 -2.89
N PHE A 213 -11.72 27.40 -2.41
CA PHE A 213 -11.75 26.14 -3.11
C PHE A 213 -12.77 25.17 -2.51
N GLU A 214 -13.70 24.68 -3.34
CA GLU A 214 -14.72 23.72 -2.93
C GLU A 214 -14.34 22.27 -3.30
N PRO A 215 -14.74 21.29 -2.47
CA PRO A 215 -14.57 19.87 -2.79
C PRO A 215 -15.31 19.49 -4.06
N ARG A 216 -14.66 18.72 -4.96
CA ARG A 216 -15.29 18.25 -6.20
C ARG A 216 -14.63 16.97 -6.71
N ILE A 217 -15.30 16.34 -7.67
CA ILE A 217 -14.79 15.20 -8.45
C ILE A 217 -14.57 15.69 -9.88
N ASP A 218 -13.35 15.58 -10.38
CA ASP A 218 -13.07 15.76 -11.80
C ASP A 218 -13.20 14.40 -12.51
N ARG A 219 -13.79 14.41 -13.70
CA ARG A 219 -14.11 13.21 -14.48
C ARG A 219 -13.49 13.27 -15.86
N ASP A 220 -13.24 12.10 -16.46
CA ASP A 220 -12.82 11.99 -17.86
C ASP A 220 -14.00 12.08 -18.85
N GLU A 221 -13.71 11.86 -20.14
CA GLU A 221 -14.72 11.90 -21.20
C GLU A 221 -15.77 10.78 -21.06
N GLU A 222 -15.42 9.67 -20.40
CA GLU A 222 -16.32 8.55 -20.12
C GLU A 222 -17.07 8.71 -18.79
N ASN A 223 -16.99 9.91 -18.18
CA ASN A 223 -17.61 10.23 -16.89
C ASN A 223 -17.03 9.42 -15.70
N LYS A 224 -15.88 8.79 -15.85
CA LYS A 224 -15.18 8.10 -14.75
C LYS A 224 -14.44 9.09 -13.86
N PRO A 225 -14.48 8.94 -12.51
CA PRO A 225 -13.70 9.77 -11.60
C PRO A 225 -12.18 9.60 -11.83
N ILE A 226 -11.48 10.69 -12.10
CA ILE A 226 -10.02 10.72 -12.29
C ILE A 226 -9.31 11.48 -11.17
N ARG A 227 -10.03 12.41 -10.53
CA ARG A 227 -9.46 13.25 -9.47
C ARG A 227 -10.52 13.69 -8.48
N VAL A 228 -10.16 13.68 -7.19
CA VAL A 228 -11.00 14.18 -6.09
C VAL A 228 -10.26 15.27 -5.33
N TRP A 229 -10.94 16.38 -5.05
CA TRP A 229 -10.40 17.49 -4.28
C TRP A 229 -10.99 17.47 -2.88
N LEU A 230 -10.10 17.44 -1.86
CA LEU A 230 -10.52 17.30 -0.46
C LEU A 230 -9.53 17.90 0.53
N SER A 231 -9.95 18.05 1.76
CA SER A 231 -9.07 18.29 2.91
C SER A 231 -9.18 17.12 3.91
N ALA A 232 -8.12 16.37 4.06
CA ALA A 232 -8.03 15.32 5.08
C ALA A 232 -8.08 15.90 6.51
N GLN A 233 -7.66 17.15 6.69
CA GLN A 233 -7.65 17.83 7.98
C GLN A 233 -9.04 18.24 8.42
N THR A 234 -9.80 18.91 7.58
CA THR A 234 -11.16 19.40 7.89
C THR A 234 -12.22 18.33 7.69
N GLY A 235 -11.99 17.38 6.77
CA GLY A 235 -12.95 16.37 6.34
C GLY A 235 -13.77 16.79 5.11
N ALA A 236 -13.58 18.01 4.61
CA ALA A 236 -14.24 18.47 3.40
C ALA A 236 -13.86 17.60 2.21
N GLY A 237 -14.82 17.11 1.43
CA GLY A 237 -14.59 16.26 0.26
C GLY A 237 -14.48 14.77 0.55
N ILE A 238 -14.57 14.33 1.80
CA ILE A 238 -14.59 12.89 2.13
C ILE A 238 -15.80 12.15 1.52
N PRO A 239 -17.02 12.69 1.54
CA PRO A 239 -18.16 12.07 0.84
C PRO A 239 -17.90 11.90 -0.66
N GLN A 240 -17.30 12.89 -1.33
CA GLN A 240 -16.92 12.82 -2.74
C GLN A 240 -15.87 11.74 -2.99
N LEU A 241 -14.92 11.54 -2.07
CA LEU A 241 -13.95 10.45 -2.17
C LEU A 241 -14.63 9.08 -2.09
N PHE A 242 -15.56 8.89 -1.15
CA PHE A 242 -16.32 7.64 -1.06
C PHE A 242 -17.17 7.39 -2.31
N GLN A 243 -17.81 8.41 -2.85
CA GLN A 243 -18.53 8.31 -4.13
C GLN A 243 -17.60 7.87 -5.26
N ALA A 244 -16.43 8.51 -5.41
CA ALA A 244 -15.46 8.13 -6.45
C ALA A 244 -14.89 6.73 -6.24
N LEU A 245 -14.69 6.30 -4.99
CA LEU A 245 -14.27 4.94 -4.66
C LEU A 245 -15.34 3.91 -5.04
N THR A 246 -16.60 4.17 -4.70
CA THR A 246 -17.72 3.31 -5.10
C THR A 246 -17.72 3.13 -6.62
N GLU A 247 -17.70 4.20 -7.39
CA GLU A 247 -17.72 4.16 -8.87
C GLU A 247 -16.48 3.47 -9.47
N ARG A 248 -15.32 3.57 -8.83
CA ARG A 248 -14.07 2.96 -9.32
C ARG A 248 -13.90 1.49 -8.92
N LEU A 249 -14.51 1.07 -7.81
CA LEU A 249 -14.42 -0.29 -7.27
C LEU A 249 -15.62 -1.15 -7.66
N SER A 250 -16.82 -0.56 -7.79
CA SER A 250 -17.90 -1.21 -8.49
C SER A 250 -17.41 -1.42 -9.91
N GLY A 251 -16.91 -2.61 -10.25
CA GLY A 251 -16.51 -2.92 -11.62
C GLY A 251 -17.61 -2.49 -12.59
N GLU A 252 -17.33 -2.40 -13.87
CA GLU A 252 -18.38 -2.22 -14.86
C GLU A 252 -19.43 -3.26 -14.55
N VAL A 253 -20.57 -2.83 -14.00
CA VAL A 253 -21.73 -3.71 -13.86
C VAL A 253 -22.16 -3.99 -15.28
N ALA A 254 -21.57 -5.05 -15.83
CA ALA A 254 -21.97 -5.52 -17.15
C ALA A 254 -23.38 -6.12 -16.95
N GLN A 255 -24.40 -5.35 -17.26
CA GLN A 255 -25.76 -5.85 -17.31
C GLN A 255 -25.87 -6.88 -18.42
N HIS A 256 -25.99 -8.12 -18.06
CA HIS A 256 -26.24 -9.22 -18.98
C HIS A 256 -27.68 -9.70 -18.86
N THR A 257 -28.35 -9.82 -19.99
CA THR A 257 -29.61 -10.54 -20.02
C THR A 257 -29.34 -12.01 -20.32
N LEU A 258 -29.57 -12.86 -19.33
CA LEU A 258 -29.39 -14.30 -19.44
C LEU A 258 -30.76 -14.95 -19.63
N ARG A 259 -30.94 -15.74 -20.70
CA ARG A 259 -32.14 -16.54 -20.90
C ARG A 259 -31.87 -17.96 -20.42
N LEU A 260 -32.57 -18.36 -19.36
CA LEU A 260 -32.46 -19.68 -18.75
C LEU A 260 -33.60 -20.57 -19.20
N PRO A 261 -33.34 -21.78 -19.77
CA PRO A 261 -34.36 -22.77 -20.02
C PRO A 261 -35.03 -23.23 -18.73
N PRO A 262 -36.27 -23.74 -18.80
CA PRO A 262 -37.01 -24.15 -17.61
C PRO A 262 -36.33 -25.18 -16.72
N GLN A 263 -35.39 -25.96 -17.29
CA GLN A 263 -34.65 -27.02 -16.60
C GLN A 263 -33.48 -26.48 -15.71
N GLU A 264 -33.03 -25.24 -15.91
CA GLU A 264 -31.87 -24.63 -15.24
C GLU A 264 -32.23 -23.92 -13.92
N GLY A 265 -33.17 -24.46 -13.18
CA GLY A 265 -33.60 -23.92 -11.87
C GLY A 265 -32.47 -23.78 -10.83
N ARG A 266 -31.41 -24.62 -10.94
CA ARG A 266 -30.23 -24.52 -10.07
C ARG A 266 -29.41 -23.26 -10.32
N LEU A 267 -29.21 -22.90 -11.59
CA LEU A 267 -28.51 -21.70 -11.98
C LEU A 267 -29.25 -20.45 -11.50
N ARG A 268 -30.59 -20.43 -11.71
CA ARG A 268 -31.46 -19.38 -11.22
C ARG A 268 -31.34 -19.18 -9.70
N SER A 269 -31.44 -20.29 -8.92
CA SER A 269 -31.24 -20.22 -7.46
C SER A 269 -29.89 -19.65 -7.04
N ARG A 270 -28.83 -19.93 -7.81
CA ARG A 270 -27.51 -19.43 -7.51
C ARG A 270 -27.40 -17.92 -7.76
N PHE A 271 -28.07 -17.39 -8.80
CA PHE A 271 -28.12 -15.93 -9.03
C PHE A 271 -28.92 -15.22 -7.92
N TYR A 272 -29.97 -15.83 -7.42
CA TYR A 272 -30.70 -15.31 -6.24
C TYR A 272 -29.81 -15.29 -4.98
N GLN A 273 -29.03 -16.33 -4.74
CA GLN A 273 -28.13 -16.40 -3.59
C GLN A 273 -27.01 -15.35 -3.68
N LEU A 274 -26.58 -15.00 -4.89
CA LEU A 274 -25.57 -13.96 -5.16
C LEU A 274 -26.17 -12.55 -5.19
N GLN A 275 -27.50 -12.40 -5.02
CA GLN A 275 -28.22 -11.12 -5.15
C GLN A 275 -27.93 -10.39 -6.48
N ALA A 276 -27.64 -11.16 -7.53
CA ALA A 276 -27.22 -10.64 -8.83
C ALA A 276 -28.37 -10.38 -9.79
N ILE A 277 -29.63 -10.57 -9.37
CA ILE A 277 -30.81 -10.39 -10.24
C ILE A 277 -31.40 -9.01 -10.01
N GLU A 278 -31.35 -8.17 -11.04
CA GLU A 278 -31.99 -6.86 -11.04
C GLU A 278 -33.46 -6.93 -11.50
N LYS A 279 -33.71 -7.71 -12.58
CA LYS A 279 -35.05 -7.95 -13.11
C LYS A 279 -35.17 -9.36 -13.62
N GLU A 280 -36.42 -9.88 -13.54
CA GLU A 280 -36.78 -11.20 -14.02
C GLU A 280 -38.11 -11.15 -14.75
N TRP A 281 -38.19 -11.83 -15.90
CA TRP A 281 -39.44 -12.01 -16.61
C TRP A 281 -39.50 -13.40 -17.27
N MET A 282 -40.73 -13.89 -17.45
CA MET A 282 -40.99 -15.19 -18.08
C MET A 282 -41.29 -14.97 -19.57
N GLU A 283 -40.67 -15.75 -20.43
CA GLU A 283 -40.90 -15.74 -21.86
C GLU A 283 -42.07 -16.68 -22.22
N GLU A 284 -42.66 -16.48 -23.43
CA GLU A 284 -43.80 -17.28 -23.89
C GLU A 284 -43.47 -18.77 -24.04
N ASP A 285 -42.21 -19.16 -24.20
CA ASP A 285 -41.74 -20.55 -24.31
C ASP A 285 -41.44 -21.21 -22.94
N GLY A 286 -41.76 -20.54 -21.84
CA GLY A 286 -41.51 -21.03 -20.48
C GLY A 286 -40.04 -20.85 -20.02
N SER A 287 -39.14 -20.24 -20.81
CA SER A 287 -37.83 -19.82 -20.34
C SER A 287 -37.92 -18.57 -19.47
N VAL A 288 -36.90 -18.38 -18.59
CA VAL A 288 -36.82 -17.20 -17.71
C VAL A 288 -35.66 -16.34 -18.15
N SER A 289 -35.93 -15.08 -18.45
CA SER A 289 -34.90 -14.09 -18.71
C SER A 289 -34.56 -13.33 -17.43
N LEU A 290 -33.28 -13.33 -17.08
CA LEU A 290 -32.73 -12.64 -15.93
C LEU A 290 -31.84 -11.48 -16.41
N GLN A 291 -32.07 -10.30 -15.90
CA GLN A 291 -31.13 -9.19 -16.01
C GLN A 291 -30.23 -9.25 -14.76
N VAL A 292 -28.96 -9.57 -14.99
CA VAL A 292 -27.96 -9.79 -13.95
C VAL A 292 -26.77 -8.85 -14.15
#